data_5783a77c61e9378a149135715b087659
#
_entry.id   5783a77c61e9378a149135715b087659
#
_cell.length_a   1.000
_cell.length_b   1.000
_cell.length_c   1.000
_cell.angle_alpha   90.00
_cell.angle_beta   90.00
_cell.angle_gamma   90.00
#
_symmetry.space_group_name_H-M   'P 1'
#
loop_
_entity.id
_entity.type
_entity.pdbx_description
1 polymer ?
#
loop_
_entity_poly.entity_id
_entity_poly.type
_entity_poly.pdbx_seq_one_letter_code
_entity_poly.pdbx_strand_id
1 'polypeptide(L)'
;MNVSFSIAKRYLFSRKNRSAINIISAIAALGVMIGSLAMIIVLSAFNGLETLVADLYTSVDPDIRITPAKGKRFDIDSVKAEQIAAWPEIHGLAPTLEETVFLQYDGQQTIANIRGVDPSYLPNLGLDTYLIEGLFTMKYEGADGVILGYGVADNLNLFIRDATQLIKVFAAKRD
;
A
#
# COMPACT_ATOMS: atom_id res chain seq x y z
N MET A 1 -37.90 8.67 -30.97
CA MET A 1 -37.49 10.04 -30.55
C MET A 1 -38.59 10.53 -29.59
N ASN A 2 -38.28 10.66 -28.27
CA ASN A 2 -39.31 10.95 -27.28
C ASN A 2 -39.88 12.35 -27.43
N VAL A 3 -41.15 12.43 -27.78
CA VAL A 3 -41.90 13.69 -27.98
C VAL A 3 -41.79 14.59 -26.73
N SER A 4 -41.84 14.00 -25.56
CA SER A 4 -41.66 14.69 -24.26
C SER A 4 -40.35 15.45 -24.16
N PHE A 5 -39.24 14.85 -24.64
CA PHE A 5 -37.90 15.48 -24.63
C PHE A 5 -37.84 16.65 -25.63
N SER A 6 -38.47 16.53 -26.78
CA SER A 6 -38.53 17.57 -27.80
C SER A 6 -39.36 18.79 -27.32
N ILE A 7 -40.45 18.53 -26.60
CA ILE A 7 -41.28 19.57 -25.99
C ILE A 7 -40.51 20.27 -24.87
N ALA A 8 -39.86 19.55 -23.98
CA ALA A 8 -39.06 20.10 -22.88
C ALA A 8 -37.92 21.00 -23.41
N LYS A 9 -37.18 20.55 -24.44
CA LYS A 9 -36.13 21.32 -25.08
C LYS A 9 -36.66 22.62 -25.70
N ARG A 10 -37.81 22.56 -26.36
CA ARG A 10 -38.44 23.75 -26.99
C ARG A 10 -38.94 24.75 -25.96
N TYR A 11 -39.42 24.32 -24.81
CA TYR A 11 -39.81 25.18 -23.70
C TYR A 11 -38.63 25.86 -23.02
N LEU A 12 -37.55 25.13 -22.78
CA LEU A 12 -36.30 25.65 -22.17
C LEU A 12 -35.61 26.73 -23.06
N PHE A 13 -35.66 26.58 -24.37
CA PHE A 13 -34.96 27.46 -25.30
C PHE A 13 -35.88 28.42 -26.07
N SER A 14 -37.14 28.57 -25.64
CA SER A 14 -38.10 29.48 -26.29
C SER A 14 -37.71 30.97 -26.07
N ARG A 15 -37.40 31.64 -27.17
CA ARG A 15 -36.95 33.05 -27.19
C ARG A 15 -38.02 34.07 -26.83
N LYS A 16 -39.30 33.69 -26.69
CA LYS A 16 -40.44 34.63 -26.68
C LYS A 16 -40.82 35.19 -25.29
N ASN A 17 -40.28 34.66 -24.21
CA ASN A 17 -40.45 35.20 -22.88
C ASN A 17 -39.22 34.94 -22.02
N ARG A 18 -38.41 35.96 -21.81
CA ARG A 18 -37.38 35.97 -20.74
C ARG A 18 -38.12 36.06 -19.39
N SER A 19 -38.89 35.01 -19.08
CA SER A 19 -39.59 34.93 -17.82
C SER A 19 -38.56 34.64 -16.74
N ALA A 20 -38.68 35.26 -15.57
CA ALA A 20 -37.88 34.96 -14.36
C ALA A 20 -37.83 33.48 -14.07
N ILE A 21 -38.88 32.74 -14.44
CA ILE A 21 -39.02 31.28 -14.31
C ILE A 21 -37.91 30.53 -15.06
N ASN A 22 -37.55 30.95 -16.29
CA ASN A 22 -36.49 30.28 -17.09
C ASN A 22 -35.12 30.47 -16.44
N ILE A 23 -34.88 31.65 -15.87
CA ILE A 23 -33.62 31.93 -15.15
C ILE A 23 -33.51 31.13 -13.90
N ILE A 24 -34.58 31.05 -13.09
CA ILE A 24 -34.63 30.23 -11.87
C ILE A 24 -34.43 28.75 -12.19
N SER A 25 -35.08 28.24 -13.23
CA SER A 25 -34.93 26.85 -13.66
C SER A 25 -33.50 26.56 -14.16
N ALA A 26 -32.86 27.48 -14.86
CA ALA A 26 -31.48 27.33 -15.30
C ALA A 26 -30.49 27.32 -14.12
N ILE A 27 -30.69 28.21 -13.14
CA ILE A 27 -29.87 28.24 -11.91
C ILE A 27 -30.06 26.95 -11.11
N ALA A 28 -31.29 26.47 -10.96
CA ALA A 28 -31.56 25.22 -10.27
C ALA A 28 -30.91 24.02 -10.97
N ALA A 29 -30.99 23.95 -12.31
CA ALA A 29 -30.35 22.89 -13.09
C ALA A 29 -28.81 22.94 -12.98
N LEU A 30 -28.23 24.14 -13.01
CA LEU A 30 -26.78 24.33 -12.78
C LEU A 30 -26.39 23.91 -11.36
N GLY A 31 -27.17 24.24 -10.35
CA GLY A 31 -26.91 23.82 -8.98
C GLY A 31 -26.88 22.29 -8.81
N VAL A 32 -27.87 21.61 -9.38
CA VAL A 32 -27.90 20.14 -9.38
C VAL A 32 -26.73 19.55 -10.16
N MET A 33 -26.39 20.13 -11.32
CA MET A 33 -25.27 19.67 -12.14
C MET A 33 -23.93 19.81 -11.41
N ILE A 34 -23.68 20.94 -10.78
CA ILE A 34 -22.44 21.19 -10.01
C ILE A 34 -22.40 20.26 -8.79
N GLY A 35 -23.51 20.11 -8.08
CA GLY A 35 -23.58 19.22 -6.92
C GLY A 35 -23.30 17.75 -7.27
N SER A 36 -23.92 17.24 -8.34
CA SER A 36 -23.67 15.87 -8.79
C SER A 36 -22.23 15.69 -9.33
N LEU A 37 -21.69 16.68 -10.03
CA LEU A 37 -20.30 16.63 -10.50
C LEU A 37 -19.32 16.60 -9.33
N ALA A 38 -19.53 17.44 -8.33
CA ALA A 38 -18.70 17.44 -7.12
C ALA A 38 -18.74 16.08 -6.40
N MET A 39 -19.93 15.49 -6.26
CA MET A 39 -20.09 14.19 -5.64
C MET A 39 -19.38 13.07 -6.41
N ILE A 40 -19.46 13.07 -7.73
CA ILE A 40 -18.75 12.09 -8.59
C ILE A 40 -17.24 12.23 -8.42
N ILE A 41 -16.71 13.46 -8.42
CA ILE A 41 -15.27 13.72 -8.25
C ILE A 41 -14.80 13.19 -6.89
N VAL A 42 -15.53 13.51 -5.83
CA VAL A 42 -15.18 13.06 -4.47
C VAL A 42 -15.20 11.54 -4.37
N LEU A 43 -16.27 10.88 -4.84
CA LEU A 43 -16.35 9.42 -4.81
C LEU A 43 -15.26 8.76 -5.66
N SER A 44 -14.96 9.32 -6.82
CA SER A 44 -13.88 8.82 -7.68
C SER A 44 -12.51 8.94 -7.01
N ALA A 45 -12.25 10.06 -6.34
CA ALA A 45 -11.01 10.26 -5.58
C ALA A 45 -10.89 9.28 -4.41
N PHE A 46 -12.00 9.05 -3.68
CA PHE A 46 -12.02 8.07 -2.58
C PHE A 46 -11.77 6.64 -3.07
N ASN A 47 -12.44 6.21 -4.14
CA ASN A 47 -12.22 4.88 -4.70
C ASN A 47 -10.78 4.70 -5.18
N GLY A 48 -10.19 5.72 -5.80
CA GLY A 48 -8.79 5.68 -6.22
C GLY A 48 -7.83 5.58 -5.03
N LEU A 49 -8.10 6.32 -3.95
CA LEU A 49 -7.31 6.25 -2.73
C LEU A 49 -7.44 4.89 -2.04
N GLU A 50 -8.64 4.33 -1.96
CA GLU A 50 -8.89 3.01 -1.37
C GLU A 50 -8.09 1.94 -2.10
N THR A 51 -8.12 1.92 -3.44
CA THR A 51 -7.35 0.98 -4.26
C THR A 51 -5.85 1.14 -4.00
N LEU A 52 -5.34 2.37 -3.98
CA LEU A 52 -3.93 2.65 -3.76
C LEU A 52 -3.48 2.20 -2.36
N VAL A 53 -4.28 2.47 -1.34
CA VAL A 53 -4.01 2.01 0.03
C VAL A 53 -4.05 0.48 0.11
N ALA A 54 -5.04 -0.17 -0.49
CA ALA A 54 -5.15 -1.62 -0.52
C ALA A 54 -3.91 -2.25 -1.18
N ASP A 55 -3.49 -1.73 -2.33
CA ASP A 55 -2.30 -2.24 -3.06
C ASP A 55 -1.01 -2.10 -2.23
N LEU A 56 -0.85 -1.01 -1.49
CA LEU A 56 0.30 -0.81 -0.61
C LEU A 56 0.33 -1.79 0.57
N TYR A 57 -0.83 -2.10 1.16
CA TYR A 57 -0.92 -3.03 2.28
C TYR A 57 -0.79 -4.49 1.85
N THR A 58 -1.45 -4.89 0.77
CA THR A 58 -1.41 -6.28 0.28
C THR A 58 -0.04 -6.69 -0.26
N SER A 59 0.78 -5.75 -0.71
CA SER A 59 2.12 -6.05 -1.21
C SER A 59 3.13 -6.41 -0.11
N VAL A 60 2.91 -5.94 1.12
CA VAL A 60 3.86 -6.14 2.23
C VAL A 60 3.35 -7.12 3.28
N ASP A 61 2.04 -7.16 3.50
CA ASP A 61 1.41 -8.04 4.48
C ASP A 61 0.81 -9.29 3.81
N PRO A 62 1.03 -10.48 4.39
CA PRO A 62 0.42 -11.71 3.89
C PRO A 62 -1.09 -11.69 4.15
N ASP A 63 -1.86 -12.34 3.26
CA ASP A 63 -3.32 -12.50 3.43
C ASP A 63 -3.68 -13.24 4.73
N ILE A 64 -2.84 -14.18 5.12
CA ILE A 64 -3.02 -14.95 6.36
C ILE A 64 -1.72 -14.96 7.14
N ARG A 65 -1.80 -14.58 8.43
CA ARG A 65 -0.68 -14.62 9.36
C ARG A 65 -0.99 -15.56 10.51
N ILE A 66 -0.13 -16.53 10.74
CA ILE A 66 -0.19 -17.44 11.90
C ILE A 66 0.73 -16.90 12.99
N THR A 67 0.18 -16.56 14.14
CA THR A 67 0.93 -16.03 15.28
C THR A 67 0.71 -16.89 16.53
N PRO A 68 1.68 -16.93 17.46
CA PRO A 68 1.50 -17.69 18.70
C PRO A 68 0.41 -17.06 19.58
N ALA A 69 -0.39 -17.89 20.23
CA ALA A 69 -1.41 -17.42 21.20
C ALA A 69 -0.77 -16.81 22.45
N LYS A 70 0.45 -17.20 22.79
CA LYS A 70 1.23 -16.68 23.91
C LYS A 70 2.69 -16.56 23.50
N GLY A 71 3.35 -15.47 23.91
CA GLY A 71 4.75 -15.23 23.56
C GLY A 71 4.91 -14.59 22.20
N LYS A 72 6.14 -14.56 21.69
CA LYS A 72 6.50 -13.91 20.41
C LYS A 72 6.92 -14.90 19.33
N ARG A 73 7.21 -16.12 19.69
CA ARG A 73 7.77 -17.16 18.81
C ARG A 73 7.07 -18.48 19.05
N PHE A 74 6.99 -19.28 18.04
CA PHE A 74 6.58 -20.68 18.11
C PHE A 74 7.48 -21.51 17.19
N ASP A 75 7.54 -22.79 17.43
CA ASP A 75 8.27 -23.71 16.59
C ASP A 75 7.42 -24.01 15.34
N ILE A 76 8.01 -23.87 14.16
CA ILE A 76 7.32 -24.12 12.90
C ILE A 76 6.83 -25.57 12.78
N ASP A 77 7.54 -26.51 13.38
CA ASP A 77 7.16 -27.93 13.40
C ASP A 77 5.83 -28.16 14.13
N SER A 78 5.44 -27.26 15.03
CA SER A 78 4.16 -27.31 15.74
C SER A 78 2.94 -27.01 14.86
N VAL A 79 3.13 -26.40 13.69
CA VAL A 79 2.06 -25.86 12.82
C VAL A 79 1.78 -26.76 11.62
N LYS A 80 2.32 -27.97 11.50
CA LYS A 80 2.10 -28.83 10.33
C LYS A 80 2.18 -28.06 9.01
N ALA A 81 3.21 -27.23 8.86
CA ALA A 81 3.40 -26.30 7.74
C ALA A 81 3.29 -26.98 6.37
N GLU A 82 3.79 -28.22 6.24
CA GLU A 82 3.69 -29.01 5.01
C GLU A 82 2.24 -29.32 4.60
N GLN A 83 1.37 -29.59 5.60
CA GLN A 83 -0.04 -29.87 5.32
C GLN A 83 -0.78 -28.60 4.85
N ILE A 84 -0.44 -27.44 5.42
CA ILE A 84 -1.00 -26.16 5.01
C ILE A 84 -0.51 -25.79 3.62
N ALA A 85 0.77 -25.95 3.35
CA ALA A 85 1.36 -25.67 2.04
C ALA A 85 0.80 -26.56 0.90
N ALA A 86 0.25 -27.72 1.25
CA ALA A 86 -0.37 -28.64 0.28
C ALA A 86 -1.80 -28.22 -0.14
N TRP A 87 -2.40 -27.20 0.47
CA TRP A 87 -3.73 -26.73 0.08
C TRP A 87 -3.66 -25.96 -1.24
N PRO A 88 -4.57 -26.23 -2.19
CA PRO A 88 -4.52 -25.61 -3.51
C PRO A 88 -4.75 -24.08 -3.49
N GLU A 89 -5.34 -23.57 -2.42
CA GLU A 89 -5.57 -22.14 -2.22
C GLU A 89 -4.35 -21.40 -1.67
N ILE A 90 -3.32 -22.11 -1.19
CA ILE A 90 -2.11 -21.53 -0.61
C ILE A 90 -1.02 -21.44 -1.68
N HIS A 91 -0.73 -20.23 -2.13
CA HIS A 91 0.28 -19.95 -3.16
C HIS A 91 1.71 -19.91 -2.59
N GLY A 92 1.85 -19.63 -1.31
CA GLY A 92 3.15 -19.59 -0.64
C GLY A 92 3.01 -19.57 0.87
N LEU A 93 3.93 -20.22 1.54
CA LEU A 93 4.07 -20.24 3.00
C LEU A 93 5.52 -19.96 3.35
N ALA A 94 5.75 -18.95 4.19
CA ALA A 94 7.10 -18.62 4.63
C ALA A 94 7.15 -18.36 6.13
N PRO A 95 8.15 -18.90 6.82
CA PRO A 95 8.45 -18.50 8.17
C PRO A 95 9.01 -17.08 8.19
N THR A 96 8.53 -16.26 9.10
CA THR A 96 9.06 -14.91 9.32
C THR A 96 9.40 -14.71 10.79
N LEU A 97 10.45 -13.94 11.04
CA LEU A 97 10.85 -13.53 12.38
C LEU A 97 10.84 -12.00 12.43
N GLU A 98 10.02 -11.43 13.29
CA GLU A 98 9.96 -9.99 13.49
C GLU A 98 10.50 -9.57 14.86
N GLU A 99 11.36 -8.56 14.87
CA GLU A 99 11.91 -7.99 16.10
C GLU A 99 12.10 -6.48 15.94
N THR A 100 11.86 -5.73 17.03
CA THR A 100 12.20 -4.31 17.09
C THR A 100 13.68 -4.19 17.41
N VAL A 101 14.41 -3.49 16.55
CA VAL A 101 15.86 -3.33 16.67
C VAL A 101 16.25 -1.86 16.64
N PHE A 102 17.43 -1.60 17.15
CA PHE A 102 18.09 -0.32 17.03
C PHE A 102 19.12 -0.39 15.89
N LEU A 103 18.99 0.51 14.94
CA LEU A 103 19.87 0.59 13.78
C LEU A 103 20.81 1.78 13.93
N GLN A 104 22.05 1.60 13.51
CA GLN A 104 23.04 2.65 13.46
C GLN A 104 23.80 2.62 12.14
N TYR A 105 23.92 3.78 11.50
CA TYR A 105 24.69 4.00 10.28
C TYR A 105 25.30 5.40 10.31
N ASP A 106 26.61 5.52 10.09
CA ASP A 106 27.37 6.77 10.02
C ASP A 106 27.01 7.80 11.12
N GLY A 107 26.89 7.33 12.37
CA GLY A 107 26.54 8.17 13.52
C GLY A 107 25.04 8.45 13.67
N GLN A 108 24.23 8.23 12.66
CA GLN A 108 22.77 8.31 12.74
C GLN A 108 22.18 7.05 13.34
N GLN A 109 21.06 7.19 14.02
CA GLN A 109 20.44 6.12 14.79
C GLN A 109 18.92 6.17 14.65
N THR A 110 18.29 4.99 14.50
CA THR A 110 16.83 4.89 14.45
C THR A 110 16.36 3.57 15.04
N ILE A 111 15.11 3.52 15.47
CA ILE A 111 14.44 2.29 15.87
C ILE A 111 13.60 1.83 14.69
N ALA A 112 13.72 0.55 14.35
CA ALA A 112 12.95 -0.06 13.26
C ALA A 112 12.51 -1.48 13.62
N ASN A 113 11.48 -1.97 12.94
CA ASN A 113 11.12 -3.38 12.96
C ASN A 113 11.87 -4.08 11.83
N ILE A 114 12.68 -5.07 12.18
CA ILE A 114 13.32 -5.95 11.21
C ILE A 114 12.48 -7.22 11.05
N ARG A 115 12.30 -7.61 9.79
CA ARG A 115 11.63 -8.87 9.44
C ARG A 115 12.63 -9.76 8.70
N GLY A 116 13.01 -10.85 9.34
CA GLY A 116 13.77 -11.92 8.69
C GLY A 116 12.82 -12.79 7.89
N VAL A 117 13.13 -13.02 6.63
CA VAL A 117 12.35 -13.85 5.69
C VAL A 117 13.25 -14.87 5.01
N ASP A 118 12.67 -16.00 4.61
CA ASP A 118 13.38 -16.95 3.76
C ASP A 118 13.60 -16.35 2.36
N PRO A 119 14.82 -16.44 1.79
CA PRO A 119 15.12 -15.90 0.46
C PRO A 119 14.21 -16.45 -0.64
N SER A 120 13.70 -17.66 -0.51
CA SER A 120 12.76 -18.28 -1.47
C SER A 120 11.41 -17.57 -1.52
N TYR A 121 11.07 -16.80 -0.49
CA TYR A 121 9.81 -16.06 -0.40
C TYR A 121 9.85 -14.70 -1.07
N LEU A 122 11.03 -14.13 -1.31
CA LEU A 122 11.18 -12.80 -1.90
C LEU A 122 10.43 -12.62 -3.22
N PRO A 123 10.47 -13.57 -4.18
CA PRO A 123 9.75 -13.41 -5.45
C PRO A 123 8.23 -13.32 -5.28
N ASN A 124 7.68 -13.88 -4.21
CA ASN A 124 6.24 -13.91 -3.95
C ASN A 124 5.72 -12.61 -3.31
N LEU A 125 6.62 -11.75 -2.83
CA LEU A 125 6.24 -10.49 -2.19
C LEU A 125 5.87 -9.38 -3.19
N GLY A 126 6.29 -9.48 -4.47
CA GLY A 126 6.04 -8.45 -5.48
C GLY A 126 6.61 -7.07 -5.13
N LEU A 127 7.52 -7.00 -4.15
CA LEU A 127 8.12 -5.75 -3.68
C LEU A 127 9.18 -5.19 -4.62
N ASP A 128 9.61 -5.93 -5.60
CA ASP A 128 10.56 -5.52 -6.63
C ASP A 128 10.06 -4.30 -7.41
N THR A 129 8.75 -4.22 -7.63
CA THR A 129 8.09 -3.07 -8.31
C THR A 129 8.11 -1.78 -7.49
N TYR A 130 8.27 -1.87 -6.17
CA TYR A 130 8.33 -0.73 -5.26
C TYR A 130 9.77 -0.32 -4.91
N LEU A 131 10.76 -0.97 -5.50
CA LEU A 131 12.15 -0.63 -5.26
C LEU A 131 12.49 0.73 -5.87
N ILE A 132 12.88 1.67 -5.03
CA ILE A 132 13.24 3.04 -5.44
C ILE A 132 14.70 3.06 -5.92
N GLU A 133 15.57 2.37 -5.21
CA GLU A 133 17.02 2.34 -5.46
C GLU A 133 17.62 0.98 -5.05
N GLY A 134 18.66 0.50 -5.75
CA GLY A 134 19.40 -0.70 -5.40
C GLY A 134 18.93 -1.95 -6.13
N LEU A 135 19.18 -3.11 -5.52
CA LEU A 135 18.84 -4.43 -6.05
C LEU A 135 17.93 -5.16 -5.06
N PHE A 136 16.91 -5.82 -5.57
CA PHE A 136 16.02 -6.64 -4.75
C PHE A 136 16.66 -8.00 -4.48
N THR A 137 17.65 -8.02 -3.59
CA THR A 137 18.38 -9.23 -3.22
C THR A 137 18.80 -9.21 -1.75
N MET A 138 18.83 -10.38 -1.13
CA MET A 138 19.32 -10.57 0.24
C MET A 138 20.81 -10.91 0.29
N LYS A 139 21.47 -11.10 -0.87
CA LYS A 139 22.91 -11.36 -0.95
C LYS A 139 23.51 -10.61 -2.12
N TYR A 140 24.60 -9.92 -1.85
CA TYR A 140 25.37 -9.22 -2.87
C TYR A 140 26.86 -9.46 -2.64
N GLU A 141 27.57 -10.00 -3.63
CA GLU A 141 29.01 -10.28 -3.58
C GLU A 141 29.47 -11.07 -2.34
N GLY A 142 28.62 -11.97 -1.84
CA GLY A 142 28.91 -12.80 -0.66
C GLY A 142 28.61 -12.16 0.69
N ALA A 143 28.16 -10.91 0.71
CA ALA A 143 27.67 -10.23 1.90
C ALA A 143 26.14 -10.37 2.02
N ASP A 144 25.64 -10.43 3.27
CA ASP A 144 24.22 -10.38 3.53
C ASP A 144 23.69 -8.95 3.33
N GLY A 145 22.60 -8.85 2.57
CA GLY A 145 21.93 -7.60 2.25
C GLY A 145 20.67 -7.39 3.08
N VAL A 146 20.19 -6.16 3.09
CA VAL A 146 18.92 -5.78 3.72
C VAL A 146 18.14 -4.85 2.78
N ILE A 147 16.83 -5.03 2.73
CA ILE A 147 15.92 -4.12 2.06
C ILE A 147 15.36 -3.18 3.10
N LEU A 148 15.61 -1.89 2.93
CA LEU A 148 15.18 -0.85 3.86
C LEU A 148 13.92 -0.15 3.35
N GLY A 149 12.97 0.07 4.25
CA GLY A 149 11.89 1.01 3.97
C GLY A 149 12.44 2.43 3.83
N TYR A 150 11.86 3.21 2.91
CA TYR A 150 12.30 4.59 2.63
C TYR A 150 12.43 5.46 3.89
N GLY A 151 11.44 5.42 4.81
CA GLY A 151 11.51 6.19 6.04
C GLY A 151 12.64 5.79 6.98
N VAL A 152 13.07 4.53 6.98
CA VAL A 152 14.23 4.06 7.76
C VAL A 152 15.52 4.55 7.11
N ALA A 153 15.63 4.49 5.79
CA ALA A 153 16.78 4.99 5.04
C ALA A 153 16.94 6.50 5.21
N ASP A 154 15.85 7.25 5.14
CA ASP A 154 15.82 8.71 5.36
C ASP A 154 16.26 9.08 6.78
N ASN A 155 15.74 8.41 7.81
CA ASN A 155 16.13 8.62 9.20
C ASN A 155 17.63 8.33 9.47
N LEU A 156 18.21 7.39 8.72
CA LEU A 156 19.63 7.06 8.81
C LEU A 156 20.49 7.93 7.89
N ASN A 157 19.89 8.83 7.10
CA ASN A 157 20.54 9.60 6.05
C ASN A 157 21.37 8.70 5.10
N LEU A 158 20.80 7.53 4.77
CA LEU A 158 21.45 6.51 3.99
C LEU A 158 21.01 6.62 2.53
N PHE A 159 21.94 7.00 1.67
CA PHE A 159 21.79 6.98 0.21
C PHE A 159 22.66 5.86 -0.36
N ILE A 160 22.07 4.99 -1.17
CA ILE A 160 22.75 3.78 -1.67
C ILE A 160 24.03 4.11 -2.46
N ARG A 161 24.08 5.27 -3.11
CA ARG A 161 25.28 5.73 -3.85
C ARG A 161 26.50 5.91 -2.97
N ASP A 162 26.31 6.19 -1.68
CA ASP A 162 27.36 6.49 -0.72
C ASP A 162 27.50 5.42 0.37
N ALA A 163 26.83 4.26 0.19
CA ALA A 163 26.82 3.18 1.17
C ALA A 163 28.17 2.45 1.19
N THR A 164 29.14 3.05 1.87
CA THR A 164 30.47 2.48 2.09
C THR A 164 30.62 1.77 3.44
N GLN A 165 29.61 1.87 4.30
CA GLN A 165 29.65 1.33 5.67
C GLN A 165 28.53 0.30 5.87
N LEU A 166 28.76 -0.61 6.80
CA LEU A 166 27.75 -1.59 7.21
C LEU A 166 26.76 -0.96 8.20
N ILE A 167 25.49 -1.30 8.04
CA ILE A 167 24.46 -0.97 9.02
C ILE A 167 24.68 -1.86 10.25
N LYS A 168 24.81 -1.26 11.41
CA LYS A 168 24.89 -1.98 12.68
C LYS A 168 23.50 -2.19 13.23
N VAL A 169 23.17 -3.44 13.54
CA VAL A 169 21.87 -3.86 14.06
C VAL A 169 22.06 -4.31 15.51
N PHE A 170 21.33 -3.69 16.41
CA PHE A 170 21.33 -4.04 17.83
C PHE A 170 19.96 -4.56 18.21
N ALA A 171 19.87 -5.85 18.48
CA ALA A 171 18.67 -6.48 19.02
C ALA A 171 18.77 -6.59 20.54
N ALA A 172 17.67 -6.37 21.24
CA ALA A 172 17.64 -6.57 22.68
C ALA A 172 17.80 -8.06 22.98
N LYS A 173 18.85 -8.42 23.71
CA LYS A 173 18.98 -9.80 24.25
C LYS A 173 17.88 -9.99 25.28
N ARG A 174 17.02 -10.98 25.05
CA ARG A 174 16.04 -11.43 26.02
C ARG A 174 16.49 -12.79 26.55
N ASP A 175 16.64 -12.81 27.85
CA ASP A 175 16.84 -14.05 28.62
C ASP A 175 15.53 -14.83 28.66
#